data_1a04a24e760c7c0dd92d1848a8593df5
#
_entry.id   1a04a24e760c7c0dd92d1848a8593df5
#
_cell.length_a   1.000
_cell.length_b   1.000
_cell.length_c   1.000
_cell.angle_alpha   90.00
_cell.angle_beta   90.00
_cell.angle_gamma   90.00
#
_symmetry.space_group_name_H-M   'P 1'
#
loop_
_entity.id
_entity.type
_entity.pdbx_description
1 polymer ?
#
loop_
_entity_poly.entity_id
_entity_poly.type
_entity_poly.pdbx_seq_one_letter_code
_entity_poly.pdbx_strand_id
1 'polypeptide(L)'
;MRIILKKSKQDSFWGGVVRSMGIVFGDIGTSPIYTLTVVFALTPRTQDSVLGILSLVVWTLLILVTAEYAWLAMSLSYKGQGGEIMLREILRKALKPGRKLAFAGFLAFVGVSLLLGDGVITPAITILSAVEGILLVPGLENVRLEILILIAVTIAVALFAVQSRGVDKVAGVFGPVMAVWFI
;
A
#
# COMPACT_ATOMS: atom_id res chain seq x y z
N MET A 1 -23.09 10.09 -26.29
CA MET A 1 -22.57 10.83 -25.14
C MET A 1 -21.05 10.79 -25.21
N ARG A 2 -20.41 11.81 -25.77
CA ARG A 2 -18.93 11.92 -25.86
C ARG A 2 -18.41 12.32 -24.49
N ILE A 3 -17.83 11.39 -23.78
CA ILE A 3 -17.02 11.73 -22.60
C ILE A 3 -15.75 12.39 -23.14
N ILE A 4 -15.67 13.70 -23.00
CA ILE A 4 -14.44 14.46 -23.26
C ILE A 4 -13.47 14.08 -22.13
N LEU A 5 -12.59 13.13 -22.42
CA LEU A 5 -11.44 12.88 -21.56
C LEU A 5 -10.60 14.15 -21.56
N LYS A 6 -10.66 14.90 -20.47
CA LYS A 6 -9.80 16.05 -20.21
C LYS A 6 -8.36 15.54 -20.28
N LYS A 7 -7.65 15.90 -21.36
CA LYS A 7 -6.25 15.54 -21.59
C LYS A 7 -5.48 16.01 -20.35
N SER A 8 -5.09 15.07 -19.49
CA SER A 8 -4.20 15.35 -18.37
C SER A 8 -2.98 16.05 -18.92
N LYS A 9 -2.54 17.13 -18.29
CA LYS A 9 -1.25 17.76 -18.54
C LYS A 9 -0.23 16.63 -18.58
N GLN A 10 0.53 16.54 -19.69
CA GLN A 10 1.56 15.51 -19.88
C GLN A 10 2.62 15.76 -18.80
N ASP A 11 2.47 15.08 -17.68
CA ASP A 11 3.45 15.14 -16.59
C ASP A 11 4.78 14.67 -17.18
N SER A 12 5.86 15.38 -16.87
CA SER A 12 7.20 14.94 -17.22
C SER A 12 7.39 13.50 -16.73
N PHE A 13 8.12 12.65 -17.48
CA PHE A 13 8.44 11.27 -17.08
C PHE A 13 8.89 11.20 -15.60
N TRP A 14 9.79 12.08 -15.21
CA TRP A 14 10.27 12.15 -13.82
C TRP A 14 9.19 12.58 -12.81
N GLY A 15 8.28 13.46 -13.21
CA GLY A 15 7.11 13.80 -12.39
C GLY A 15 6.21 12.59 -12.16
N GLY A 16 6.01 11.76 -13.18
CA GLY A 16 5.28 10.51 -13.08
C GLY A 16 5.98 9.49 -12.16
N VAL A 17 7.30 9.37 -12.26
CA VAL A 17 8.12 8.49 -11.40
C VAL A 17 8.01 8.90 -9.93
N VAL A 18 8.23 10.18 -9.60
CA VAL A 18 8.13 10.67 -8.22
C VAL A 18 6.73 10.47 -7.64
N ARG A 19 5.70 10.68 -8.46
CA ARG A 19 4.31 10.49 -8.04
C ARG A 19 3.97 9.02 -7.79
N SER A 20 4.40 8.13 -8.69
CA SER A 20 4.24 6.68 -8.51
C SER A 20 5.01 6.18 -7.30
N MET A 21 6.22 6.70 -7.07
CA MET A 21 7.01 6.41 -5.88
C MET A 21 6.27 6.81 -4.61
N GLY A 22 5.63 7.99 -4.56
CA GLY A 22 4.86 8.42 -3.40
C GLY A 22 3.67 7.51 -3.08
N ILE A 23 2.96 7.02 -4.12
CA ILE A 23 1.81 6.14 -3.92
C ILE A 23 2.26 4.74 -3.50
N VAL A 24 3.23 4.15 -4.21
CA VAL A 24 3.64 2.76 -4.01
C VAL A 24 4.52 2.60 -2.77
N PHE A 25 5.54 3.44 -2.62
CA PHE A 25 6.49 3.32 -1.51
C PHE A 25 6.01 3.98 -0.22
N GLY A 26 4.98 4.81 -0.27
CA GLY A 26 4.27 5.25 0.94
C GLY A 26 3.73 4.06 1.73
N ASP A 27 3.28 3.03 1.05
CA ASP A 27 2.78 1.79 1.64
C ASP A 27 3.91 0.76 1.84
N ILE A 28 4.57 0.35 0.77
CA ILE A 28 5.61 -0.69 0.78
C ILE A 28 6.84 -0.28 1.62
N GLY A 29 7.17 1.01 1.69
CA GLY A 29 8.32 1.52 2.45
C GLY A 29 8.11 1.51 3.96
N THR A 30 6.89 1.46 4.44
CA THR A 30 6.56 1.49 5.88
C THR A 30 6.24 0.10 6.43
N SER A 31 5.62 -0.77 5.64
CA SER A 31 5.18 -2.10 6.07
C SER A 31 6.31 -2.99 6.60
N PRO A 32 7.51 -3.06 5.98
CA PRO A 32 8.62 -3.82 6.53
C PRO A 32 9.07 -3.33 7.91
N ILE A 33 8.99 -2.04 8.20
CA ILE A 33 9.47 -1.46 9.45
C ILE A 33 8.65 -1.96 10.63
N TYR A 34 7.32 -1.83 10.59
CA TYR A 34 6.48 -2.32 11.68
C TYR A 34 6.43 -3.85 11.73
N THR A 35 6.53 -4.53 10.57
CA THR A 35 6.61 -5.99 10.53
C THR A 35 7.88 -6.49 11.24
N LEU A 36 9.03 -5.89 10.94
CA LEU A 36 10.29 -6.26 11.59
C LEU A 36 10.23 -6.03 13.10
N THR A 37 9.62 -4.94 13.55
CA THR A 37 9.44 -4.65 14.97
C THR A 37 8.69 -5.79 15.69
N VAL A 38 7.56 -6.24 15.12
CA VAL A 38 6.76 -7.34 15.68
C VAL A 38 7.51 -8.67 15.61
N VAL A 39 8.12 -8.98 14.48
CA VAL A 39 8.83 -10.26 14.30
C VAL A 39 10.02 -10.37 15.27
N PHE A 40 10.80 -9.29 15.45
CA PHE A 40 11.92 -9.30 16.41
C PHE A 40 11.50 -9.22 17.87
N ALA A 41 10.25 -8.91 18.17
CA ALA A 41 9.70 -9.08 19.50
C ALA A 41 9.38 -10.57 19.81
N LEU A 42 9.13 -11.39 18.78
CA LEU A 42 8.73 -12.79 18.90
C LEU A 42 9.85 -13.78 18.60
N THR A 43 10.97 -13.33 18.01
CA THR A 43 12.09 -14.20 17.59
C THR A 43 13.39 -13.79 18.26
N PRO A 44 14.31 -14.75 18.51
CA PRO A 44 15.65 -14.43 19.00
C PRO A 44 16.39 -13.51 18.02
N ARG A 45 17.07 -12.48 18.55
CA ARG A 45 17.84 -11.52 17.74
C ARG A 45 19.23 -12.06 17.42
N THR A 46 19.29 -13.21 16.76
CA THR A 46 20.53 -13.80 16.29
C THR A 46 20.81 -13.35 14.86
N GLN A 47 22.04 -13.43 14.40
CA GLN A 47 22.42 -13.10 13.03
C GLN A 47 21.63 -13.93 12.01
N ASP A 48 21.48 -15.23 12.26
CA ASP A 48 20.73 -16.13 11.37
C ASP A 48 19.24 -15.76 11.30
N SER A 49 18.62 -15.42 12.44
CA SER A 49 17.23 -14.96 12.46
C SER A 49 17.06 -13.67 11.67
N VAL A 50 17.96 -12.70 11.84
CA VAL A 50 17.92 -11.42 11.11
C VAL A 50 18.04 -11.65 9.60
N LEU A 51 19.03 -12.42 9.18
CA LEU A 51 19.23 -12.73 7.75
C LEU A 51 18.06 -13.52 7.17
N GLY A 52 17.51 -14.48 7.92
CA GLY A 52 16.35 -15.26 7.49
C GLY A 52 15.11 -14.39 7.31
N ILE A 53 14.82 -13.49 8.25
CA ILE A 53 13.67 -12.58 8.19
C ILE A 53 13.83 -11.57 7.04
N LEU A 54 15.01 -10.97 6.88
CA LEU A 54 15.29 -10.07 5.76
C LEU A 54 15.15 -10.79 4.42
N SER A 55 15.63 -12.03 4.33
CA SER A 55 15.47 -12.86 3.13
C SER A 55 13.99 -13.08 2.81
N LEU A 56 13.17 -13.42 3.80
CA LEU A 56 11.72 -13.58 3.61
C LEU A 56 11.05 -12.28 3.11
N VAL A 57 11.38 -11.13 3.70
CA VAL A 57 10.85 -9.83 3.26
C VAL A 57 11.24 -9.55 1.81
N VAL A 58 12.52 -9.70 1.46
CA VAL A 58 13.01 -9.45 0.10
C VAL A 58 12.34 -10.38 -0.91
N TRP A 59 12.29 -11.69 -0.64
CA TRP A 59 11.67 -12.65 -1.56
C TRP A 59 10.16 -12.43 -1.69
N THR A 60 9.47 -12.07 -0.62
CA THR A 60 8.04 -11.71 -0.67
C THR A 60 7.80 -10.51 -1.58
N LEU A 61 8.59 -9.45 -1.43
CA LEU A 61 8.49 -8.26 -2.28
C LEU A 61 8.83 -8.56 -3.74
N LEU A 62 9.85 -9.39 -4.01
CA LEU A 62 10.22 -9.77 -5.36
C LEU A 62 9.14 -10.63 -6.03
N ILE A 63 8.60 -11.62 -5.34
CA ILE A 63 7.63 -12.54 -5.94
C ILE A 63 6.25 -11.89 -6.03
N LEU A 64 5.69 -11.40 -4.92
CA LEU A 64 4.31 -10.90 -4.90
C LEU A 64 4.19 -9.51 -5.52
N VAL A 65 5.08 -8.59 -5.17
CA VAL A 65 4.94 -7.20 -5.65
C VAL A 65 5.55 -7.04 -7.04
N THR A 66 6.75 -7.53 -7.27
CA THR A 66 7.44 -7.29 -8.55
C THR A 66 6.98 -8.25 -9.64
N ALA A 67 7.06 -9.58 -9.41
CA ALA A 67 6.75 -10.55 -10.44
C ALA A 67 5.24 -10.70 -10.65
N GLU A 68 4.46 -10.91 -9.59
CA GLU A 68 3.03 -11.18 -9.72
C GLU A 68 2.24 -9.90 -10.00
N TYR A 69 2.42 -8.85 -9.19
CA TYR A 69 1.62 -7.64 -9.34
C TYR A 69 2.16 -6.71 -10.42
N ALA A 70 3.40 -6.22 -10.30
CA ALA A 70 3.91 -5.19 -11.21
C ALA A 70 4.14 -5.75 -12.63
N TRP A 71 4.69 -6.93 -12.77
CA TRP A 71 4.95 -7.50 -14.10
C TRP A 71 3.72 -8.20 -14.69
N LEU A 72 3.10 -9.15 -13.98
CA LEU A 72 1.99 -9.95 -14.52
C LEU A 72 0.67 -9.17 -14.48
N ALA A 73 0.20 -8.76 -13.31
CA ALA A 73 -1.13 -8.17 -13.16
C ALA A 73 -1.26 -6.82 -13.87
N MET A 74 -0.24 -5.95 -13.81
CA MET A 74 -0.26 -4.67 -14.51
C MET A 74 -0.11 -4.78 -16.03
N SER A 75 0.46 -5.88 -16.55
CA SER A 75 0.48 -6.15 -17.99
C SER A 75 -0.91 -6.49 -18.54
N LEU A 76 -1.81 -6.99 -17.69
CA LEU A 76 -3.19 -7.34 -18.02
C LEU A 76 -4.10 -6.11 -17.84
N SER A 77 -4.00 -5.16 -18.74
CA SER A 77 -4.84 -3.97 -18.76
C SER A 77 -5.83 -3.95 -19.91
N TYR A 78 -6.97 -3.30 -19.72
CA TYR A 78 -7.94 -3.06 -20.77
C TYR A 78 -8.31 -1.58 -20.80
N LYS A 79 -8.09 -0.92 -21.95
CA LYS A 79 -8.31 0.53 -22.13
C LYS A 79 -7.55 1.41 -21.12
N GLY A 80 -6.33 1.01 -20.71
CA GLY A 80 -5.54 1.73 -19.72
C GLY A 80 -6.01 1.58 -18.27
N GLN A 81 -6.94 0.66 -18.01
CA GLN A 81 -7.40 0.31 -16.67
C GLN A 81 -6.93 -1.09 -16.32
N GLY A 82 -6.39 -1.25 -15.13
CA GLY A 82 -5.94 -2.51 -14.57
C GLY A 82 -6.55 -2.80 -13.21
N GLY A 83 -5.98 -3.78 -12.50
CA GLY A 83 -6.39 -4.18 -11.17
C GLY A 83 -7.41 -5.32 -11.17
N GLU A 84 -7.84 -5.69 -9.99
CA GLU A 84 -8.57 -6.92 -9.71
C GLU A 84 -9.94 -7.00 -10.40
N ILE A 85 -10.67 -5.89 -10.41
CA ILE A 85 -11.98 -5.80 -11.10
C ILE A 85 -11.81 -5.96 -12.61
N MET A 86 -10.72 -5.41 -13.16
CA MET A 86 -10.43 -5.52 -14.59
C MET A 86 -9.99 -6.94 -14.97
N LEU A 87 -9.20 -7.61 -14.13
CA LEU A 87 -8.85 -9.02 -14.31
C LEU A 87 -10.11 -9.89 -14.37
N ARG A 88 -11.07 -9.67 -13.47
CA ARG A 88 -12.37 -10.36 -13.52
C ARG A 88 -13.10 -10.11 -14.84
N GLU A 89 -13.10 -8.88 -15.33
CA GLU A 89 -13.78 -8.54 -16.60
C GLU A 89 -13.08 -9.19 -17.81
N ILE A 90 -11.75 -9.26 -17.81
CA ILE A 90 -10.98 -9.98 -18.83
C ILE A 90 -11.32 -11.47 -18.78
N LEU A 91 -11.35 -12.08 -17.60
CA LEU A 91 -11.72 -13.49 -17.43
C LEU A 91 -13.17 -13.75 -17.85
N ARG A 92 -14.08 -12.84 -17.59
CA ARG A 92 -15.48 -12.94 -18.03
C ARG A 92 -15.62 -13.00 -19.54
N LYS A 93 -14.75 -12.29 -20.27
CA LYS A 93 -14.73 -12.31 -21.74
C LYS A 93 -14.04 -13.57 -22.30
N ALA A 94 -13.05 -14.09 -21.59
CA ALA A 94 -12.25 -15.24 -22.01
C ALA A 94 -12.92 -16.60 -21.67
N LEU A 95 -13.67 -16.66 -20.59
CA LEU A 95 -14.29 -17.88 -20.10
C LEU A 95 -15.76 -17.97 -20.51
N LYS A 96 -16.19 -19.18 -20.87
CA LYS A 96 -17.62 -19.48 -21.07
C LYS A 96 -18.36 -19.47 -19.71
N PRO A 97 -19.65 -19.09 -19.70
CA PRO A 97 -20.49 -19.22 -18.51
C PRO A 97 -20.44 -20.64 -17.94
N GLY A 98 -20.16 -20.75 -16.65
CA GLY A 98 -20.04 -22.05 -15.97
C GLY A 98 -19.26 -21.96 -14.66
N ARG A 99 -18.96 -23.11 -14.06
CA ARG A 99 -18.27 -23.21 -12.75
C ARG A 99 -16.95 -22.43 -12.68
N LYS A 100 -16.15 -22.42 -13.77
CA LYS A 100 -14.86 -21.70 -13.81
C LYS A 100 -15.07 -20.20 -13.69
N LEU A 101 -16.05 -19.64 -14.39
CA LEU A 101 -16.36 -18.21 -14.31
C LEU A 101 -16.95 -17.85 -12.94
N ALA A 102 -17.81 -18.71 -12.36
CA ALA A 102 -18.35 -18.51 -11.02
C ALA A 102 -17.23 -18.52 -9.96
N PHE A 103 -16.29 -19.46 -10.06
CA PHE A 103 -15.13 -19.52 -9.15
C PHE A 103 -14.22 -18.29 -9.29
N ALA A 104 -13.92 -17.85 -10.52
CA ALA A 104 -13.17 -16.62 -10.74
C ALA A 104 -13.88 -15.38 -10.17
N GLY A 105 -15.21 -15.34 -10.30
CA GLY A 105 -16.03 -14.28 -9.69
C GLY A 105 -15.99 -14.29 -8.16
N PHE A 106 -16.02 -15.48 -7.56
CA PHE A 106 -15.88 -15.65 -6.11
C PHE A 106 -14.50 -15.19 -5.63
N LEU A 107 -13.42 -15.62 -6.30
CA LEU A 107 -12.06 -15.17 -5.96
C LEU A 107 -11.91 -13.65 -6.05
N ALA A 108 -12.43 -13.03 -7.13
CA ALA A 108 -12.41 -11.59 -7.27
C ALA A 108 -13.19 -10.87 -6.16
N PHE A 109 -14.34 -11.44 -5.74
CA PHE A 109 -15.11 -10.90 -4.61
C PHE A 109 -14.32 -10.96 -3.29
N VAL A 110 -13.71 -12.12 -3.02
CA VAL A 110 -12.86 -12.30 -1.82
C VAL A 110 -11.68 -11.31 -1.85
N GLY A 111 -10.98 -11.21 -2.99
CA GLY A 111 -9.85 -10.31 -3.13
C GLY A 111 -10.22 -8.84 -2.91
N VAL A 112 -11.30 -8.36 -3.53
CA VAL A 112 -11.79 -6.98 -3.29
C VAL A 112 -12.18 -6.78 -1.83
N SER A 113 -12.79 -7.77 -1.18
CA SER A 113 -13.16 -7.67 0.24
C SER A 113 -11.92 -7.59 1.14
N LEU A 114 -10.88 -8.38 0.86
CA LEU A 114 -9.59 -8.32 1.56
C LEU A 114 -8.89 -6.97 1.34
N LEU A 115 -8.88 -6.46 0.11
CA LEU A 115 -8.32 -5.17 -0.23
C LEU A 115 -9.01 -4.02 0.52
N LEU A 116 -10.33 -4.07 0.66
CA LEU A 116 -11.08 -3.09 1.44
C LEU A 116 -10.74 -3.18 2.94
N GLY A 117 -10.59 -4.39 3.46
CA GLY A 117 -10.16 -4.62 4.84
C GLY A 117 -8.75 -4.08 5.09
N ASP A 118 -7.82 -4.37 4.20
CA ASP A 118 -6.44 -3.86 4.23
C ASP A 118 -6.41 -2.33 4.19
N GLY A 119 -7.22 -1.72 3.34
CA GLY A 119 -7.33 -0.26 3.23
C GLY A 119 -7.75 0.46 4.53
N VAL A 120 -8.27 -0.25 5.52
CA VAL A 120 -8.58 0.26 6.86
C VAL A 120 -7.48 -0.10 7.86
N ILE A 121 -7.03 -1.36 7.84
CA ILE A 121 -6.09 -1.89 8.83
C ILE A 121 -4.69 -1.30 8.64
N THR A 122 -4.19 -1.27 7.43
CA THR A 122 -2.83 -0.81 7.10
C THR A 122 -2.57 0.65 7.52
N PRO A 123 -3.42 1.64 7.19
CA PRO A 123 -3.24 3.00 7.68
C PRO A 123 -3.30 3.09 9.21
N ALA A 124 -4.18 2.33 9.86
CA ALA A 124 -4.29 2.34 11.31
C ALA A 124 -3.01 1.85 11.99
N ILE A 125 -2.46 0.71 11.54
CA ILE A 125 -1.21 0.15 12.07
C ILE A 125 -0.04 1.09 11.79
N THR A 126 0.06 1.63 10.58
CA THR A 126 1.16 2.52 10.19
C THR A 126 1.16 3.80 11.03
N ILE A 127 0.00 4.43 11.22
CA ILE A 127 -0.12 5.63 12.04
C ILE A 127 0.21 5.33 13.50
N LEU A 128 -0.32 4.23 14.05
CA LEU A 128 -0.05 3.85 15.43
C LEU A 128 1.44 3.60 15.65
N SER A 129 2.08 2.83 14.78
CA SER A 129 3.52 2.54 14.83
C SER A 129 4.37 3.81 14.74
N ALA A 130 3.98 4.76 13.87
CA ALA A 130 4.66 6.05 13.77
C ALA A 130 4.52 6.89 15.05
N VAL A 131 3.35 6.87 15.67
CA VAL A 131 3.08 7.60 16.93
C VAL A 131 3.81 6.94 18.11
N GLU A 132 3.90 5.61 18.15
CA GLU A 132 4.69 4.88 19.15
C GLU A 132 6.19 5.24 19.06
N GLY A 133 6.67 5.59 17.87
CA GLY A 133 8.03 6.11 17.69
C GLY A 133 8.35 7.38 18.48
N ILE A 134 7.34 8.14 18.91
CA ILE A 134 7.52 9.31 19.80
C ILE A 134 8.15 8.90 21.14
N LEU A 135 7.86 7.69 21.63
CA LEU A 135 8.43 7.17 22.88
C LEU A 135 9.94 6.93 22.80
N LEU A 136 10.52 6.90 21.60
CA LEU A 136 11.97 6.77 21.40
C LEU A 136 12.70 8.11 21.49
N VAL A 137 11.96 9.21 21.55
CA VAL A 137 12.56 10.56 21.65
C VAL A 137 12.93 10.85 23.10
N PRO A 138 14.19 11.24 23.42
CA PRO A 138 14.59 11.58 24.77
C PRO A 138 13.67 12.64 25.40
N GLY A 139 13.14 12.33 26.57
CA GLY A 139 12.19 13.19 27.30
C GLY A 139 10.70 12.93 27.02
N LEU A 140 10.37 12.05 26.06
CA LEU A 140 8.99 11.67 25.72
C LEU A 140 8.69 10.19 26.01
N GLU A 141 9.60 9.48 26.69
CA GLU A 141 9.49 8.03 26.95
C GLU A 141 8.25 7.66 27.79
N ASN A 142 7.74 8.60 28.58
CA ASN A 142 6.62 8.38 29.52
C ASN A 142 5.32 9.05 29.07
N VAL A 143 5.15 9.33 27.79
CA VAL A 143 3.89 9.86 27.27
C VAL A 143 2.78 8.83 27.48
N ARG A 144 1.66 9.28 28.04
CA ARG A 144 0.52 8.42 28.39
C ARG A 144 -0.11 7.84 27.09
N LEU A 145 -0.51 6.57 27.19
CA LEU A 145 -1.12 5.84 26.06
C LEU A 145 -2.33 6.58 25.48
N GLU A 146 -3.14 7.22 26.34
CA GLU A 146 -4.32 7.96 25.86
C GLU A 146 -3.95 9.15 24.95
N ILE A 147 -2.81 9.78 25.22
CA ILE A 147 -2.30 10.89 24.39
C ILE A 147 -1.83 10.34 23.04
N LEU A 148 -1.12 9.21 23.03
CA LEU A 148 -0.69 8.56 21.79
C LEU A 148 -1.89 8.14 20.94
N ILE A 149 -2.91 7.55 21.55
CA ILE A 149 -4.15 7.19 20.84
C ILE A 149 -4.84 8.44 20.28
N LEU A 150 -4.94 9.51 21.06
CA LEU A 150 -5.56 10.76 20.60
C LEU A 150 -4.80 11.35 19.41
N ILE A 151 -3.48 11.35 19.43
CA ILE A 151 -2.63 11.80 18.32
C ILE A 151 -2.87 10.90 17.09
N ALA A 152 -2.83 9.58 17.25
CA ALA A 152 -3.06 8.63 16.17
C ALA A 152 -4.44 8.82 15.51
N VAL A 153 -5.50 8.94 16.31
CA VAL A 153 -6.86 9.19 15.81
C VAL A 153 -6.94 10.52 15.08
N THR A 154 -6.33 11.58 15.62
CA THR A 154 -6.31 12.91 14.99
C THR A 154 -5.62 12.86 13.61
N ILE A 155 -4.47 12.18 13.52
CA ILE A 155 -3.75 12.00 12.26
C ILE A 155 -4.60 11.19 11.27
N ALA A 156 -5.22 10.09 11.71
CA ALA A 156 -6.08 9.26 10.87
C ALA A 156 -7.26 10.05 10.32
N VAL A 157 -7.98 10.79 11.15
CA VAL A 157 -9.11 11.64 10.72
C VAL A 157 -8.64 12.69 9.72
N ALA A 158 -7.53 13.37 9.98
CA ALA A 158 -6.98 14.37 9.07
C ALA A 158 -6.60 13.75 7.72
N LEU A 159 -5.95 12.58 7.73
CA LEU A 159 -5.56 11.84 6.52
C LEU A 159 -6.78 11.48 5.67
N PHE A 160 -7.79 10.84 6.26
CA PHE A 160 -9.00 10.45 5.54
C PHE A 160 -9.82 11.66 5.04
N ALA A 161 -9.83 12.75 5.81
CA ALA A 161 -10.47 13.99 5.36
C ALA A 161 -9.79 14.61 4.13
N VAL A 162 -8.46 14.53 4.05
CA VAL A 162 -7.69 15.00 2.89
C VAL A 162 -7.84 14.04 1.70
N GLN A 163 -7.86 12.75 1.96
CA GLN A 163 -7.97 11.71 0.93
C GLN A 163 -9.27 11.82 0.12
N SER A 164 -10.35 12.30 0.73
CA SER A 164 -11.63 12.58 0.05
C SER A 164 -11.49 13.57 -1.13
N ARG A 165 -10.43 14.37 -1.16
CA ARG A 165 -10.15 15.38 -2.20
C ARG A 165 -9.43 14.82 -3.43
N GLY A 166 -9.20 13.51 -3.48
CA GLY A 166 -8.60 12.79 -4.60
C GLY A 166 -7.15 12.38 -4.37
N VAL A 167 -6.81 11.19 -4.87
CA VAL A 167 -5.49 10.54 -4.74
C VAL A 167 -4.36 11.39 -5.35
N ASP A 168 -4.66 12.17 -6.38
CA ASP A 168 -3.68 13.01 -7.08
C ASP A 168 -3.01 14.04 -6.17
N LYS A 169 -3.78 14.66 -5.26
CA LYS A 169 -3.24 15.64 -4.32
C LYS A 169 -2.38 14.98 -3.24
N VAL A 170 -2.82 13.84 -2.77
CA VAL A 170 -2.09 13.04 -1.78
C VAL A 170 -0.76 12.57 -2.37
N ALA A 171 -0.78 11.98 -3.56
CA ALA A 171 0.42 11.53 -4.26
C ALA A 171 1.45 12.64 -4.52
N GLY A 172 0.97 13.86 -4.81
CA GLY A 172 1.83 15.03 -5.02
C GLY A 172 2.63 15.45 -3.79
N VAL A 173 2.11 15.18 -2.59
CA VAL A 173 2.79 15.47 -1.31
C VAL A 173 3.70 14.30 -0.90
N PHE A 174 3.21 13.08 -1.00
CA PHE A 174 3.95 11.90 -0.58
C PHE A 174 5.17 11.58 -1.46
N GLY A 175 5.12 11.88 -2.76
CA GLY A 175 6.24 11.64 -3.66
C GLY A 175 7.56 12.29 -3.21
N PRO A 176 7.61 13.61 -3.00
CA PRO A 176 8.79 14.27 -2.47
C PRO A 176 9.22 13.79 -1.08
N VAL A 177 8.25 13.50 -0.18
CA VAL A 177 8.56 12.99 1.16
C VAL A 177 9.24 11.62 1.07
N MET A 178 8.75 10.72 0.23
CA MET A 178 9.38 9.41 0.02
C MET A 178 10.73 9.52 -0.68
N ALA A 179 10.91 10.49 -1.60
CA ALA A 179 12.20 10.74 -2.20
C ALA A 179 13.26 11.12 -1.14
N VAL A 180 12.88 11.98 -0.20
CA VAL A 180 13.77 12.38 0.92
C VAL A 180 14.02 11.20 1.87
N TRP A 181 13.01 10.34 2.09
CA TRP A 181 13.14 9.17 2.97
C TRP A 181 14.18 8.16 2.47
N PHE A 182 14.34 8.02 1.15
CA PHE A 182 15.27 7.06 0.54
C PHE A 182 16.69 7.61 0.30
N ILE A 183 16.96 8.87 0.60
CA ILE A 183 18.30 9.49 0.54
C ILE A 183 18.96 9.49 1.91
#